data_e8657cd8a3258019279d9ff57edf979e
#
_entry.id   e8657cd8a3258019279d9ff57edf979e
#
_cell.length_a   1.000
_cell.length_b   1.000
_cell.length_c   1.000
_cell.angle_alpha   90.00
_cell.angle_beta   90.00
_cell.angle_gamma   90.00
#
_symmetry.space_group_name_H-M   'P 1'
#
loop_
_entity.id
_entity.type
_entity.pdbx_description
1 polymer ?
#
loop_
_entity_poly.entity_id
_entity_poly.type
_entity_poly.pdbx_seq_one_letter_code
_entity_poly.pdbx_strand_id
1 'polypeptide(L)'
;IAFAPRQFYKKLILKVTPKMQYPGGEEAMEPLYFQGERVKGTNYPVVEYKGNTLGTYNLSFPYRDGMQKGVLIADIEAIMGNKTVAFTPAILNTNGVKEWKTYMYSLPNNPDAIPLFTETFVKDVPATGVGIISGYVLFPLSKSVITDAQKKSSVMAQAAQEMKKILADKNAKITNMLMYVSSSPEGPERLNKNLTTNRFNTAKAYFMKDLGLANTPMAKDTKFIVSNTVSENWEGLYMLLNDSNLKNKAQIVKDLQNAPNLQKRGAVLESYIKTVPELKDVILPTLRRADFYIFYTVPEVMQVEDQMTTYYVPQLQETSVLSARTDVNLLNDLAVIAIRNKDYRKAKKLLESAAVINQKPEVLNNLGIVYQNEGNNTQAKDMYTKASIKNEAKYNLGMLLLKDKEYSKAIPYLKAMPNVNLAYAQLMANDNRAALETLKKLNLTEGYEYYMMAVAAARVKDVQAMAVALQKAIQLDPQLKERASTDKEFYPYAQESIYLDIVD
;
A
#
# COMPACT_ATOMS: atom_id res chain seq x y z
N ILE A 1 19.12 -0.54 52.66
CA ILE A 1 18.76 -0.27 54.07
C ILE A 1 20.04 0.19 54.78
N ALA A 2 19.99 1.37 55.42
CA ALA A 2 21.08 1.95 56.19
C ALA A 2 20.56 2.27 57.58
N PHE A 3 21.41 2.07 58.58
CA PHE A 3 21.11 2.39 59.96
C PHE A 3 22.09 3.47 60.47
N ALA A 4 21.55 4.53 61.06
CA ALA A 4 22.38 5.57 61.62
C ALA A 4 23.04 5.17 62.95
N PRO A 5 24.18 5.77 63.31
CA PRO A 5 24.87 5.45 64.55
C PRO A 5 24.02 5.65 65.78
N ARG A 6 24.10 4.73 66.73
CA ARG A 6 23.42 4.74 68.05
C ARG A 6 21.90 4.62 68.03
N GLN A 7 21.28 4.38 66.84
CA GLN A 7 19.82 4.23 66.72
C GLN A 7 19.34 2.81 66.91
N PHE A 8 20.22 1.79 66.83
CA PHE A 8 19.82 0.39 66.94
C PHE A 8 20.32 -0.22 68.25
N TYR A 9 19.39 -0.76 69.03
CA TYR A 9 19.70 -1.32 70.33
C TYR A 9 20.40 -2.67 70.20
N LYS A 10 21.49 -2.94 70.92
CA LYS A 10 22.39 -4.11 70.78
C LYS A 10 21.73 -5.44 70.98
N LYS A 11 20.63 -5.54 71.73
CA LYS A 11 19.88 -6.79 72.02
C LYS A 11 18.54 -6.83 71.24
N LEU A 12 18.30 -5.96 70.28
CA LEU A 12 17.08 -5.86 69.53
C LEU A 12 17.10 -6.74 68.30
N ILE A 13 15.99 -7.39 67.99
CA ILE A 13 15.67 -7.89 66.66
C ILE A 13 14.63 -6.97 66.08
N LEU A 14 14.84 -6.44 64.90
CA LEU A 14 13.87 -5.66 64.11
C LEU A 14 13.29 -6.56 63.02
N LYS A 15 11.98 -6.69 63.01
CA LYS A 15 11.26 -7.33 61.92
C LYS A 15 10.61 -6.24 61.09
N VAL A 16 10.83 -6.24 59.80
CA VAL A 16 10.26 -5.28 58.81
C VAL A 16 9.47 -6.12 57.82
N THR A 17 8.15 -5.94 57.77
CA THR A 17 7.26 -6.63 56.80
C THR A 17 6.75 -5.62 55.82
N PRO A 18 7.30 -5.57 54.60
CA PRO A 18 6.74 -4.72 53.55
C PRO A 18 5.37 -5.23 53.10
N LYS A 19 4.42 -4.32 52.86
CA LYS A 19 3.07 -4.63 52.43
C LYS A 19 2.61 -3.64 51.36
N MET A 20 1.97 -4.13 50.33
CA MET A 20 1.28 -3.33 49.37
C MET A 20 -0.19 -3.24 49.76
N GLN A 21 -0.64 -2.07 50.20
CA GLN A 21 -2.05 -1.76 50.43
C GLN A 21 -2.66 -1.13 49.18
N TYR A 22 -3.81 -1.61 48.72
CA TYR A 22 -4.42 -1.15 47.48
C TYR A 22 -5.97 -1.25 47.56
N PRO A 23 -6.68 -0.54 46.69
CA PRO A 23 -8.13 -0.71 46.62
C PRO A 23 -8.49 -2.18 46.30
N GLY A 24 -9.09 -2.83 47.29
CA GLY A 24 -9.48 -4.25 47.20
C GLY A 24 -8.68 -5.23 48.06
N GLY A 25 -7.59 -4.77 48.73
CA GLY A 25 -6.83 -5.66 49.60
C GLY A 25 -5.47 -5.20 50.06
N GLU A 26 -4.77 -6.13 50.64
CA GLU A 26 -3.39 -5.98 51.11
C GLU A 26 -2.60 -7.22 50.72
N GLU A 27 -1.39 -7.04 50.24
CA GLU A 27 -0.44 -8.14 49.92
C GLU A 27 0.83 -7.95 50.77
N ALA A 28 1.12 -8.88 51.67
CA ALA A 28 2.30 -8.84 52.49
C ALA A 28 3.46 -9.62 51.81
N MET A 29 4.67 -9.06 51.91
CA MET A 29 5.87 -9.70 51.43
C MET A 29 6.57 -10.44 52.55
N GLU A 30 7.56 -11.27 52.20
CA GLU A 30 8.39 -11.96 53.19
C GLU A 30 9.05 -10.94 54.13
N PRO A 31 8.97 -11.15 55.45
CA PRO A 31 9.55 -10.20 56.42
C PRO A 31 11.08 -10.25 56.40
N LEU A 32 11.67 -9.08 56.51
CA LEU A 32 13.11 -8.90 56.69
C LEU A 32 13.42 -8.79 58.20
N TYR A 33 14.47 -9.46 58.61
CA TYR A 33 14.92 -9.44 60.03
C TYR A 33 16.32 -8.85 60.10
N PHE A 34 16.56 -8.03 61.14
CA PHE A 34 17.83 -7.41 61.45
C PHE A 34 18.10 -7.59 62.93
N GLN A 35 19.33 -7.86 63.32
CA GLN A 35 19.68 -8.05 64.72
C GLN A 35 20.80 -7.14 65.18
N GLY A 36 20.76 -6.76 66.47
CA GLY A 36 21.84 -6.03 67.11
C GLY A 36 23.03 -6.92 67.51
N GLU A 37 24.19 -6.36 67.70
CA GLU A 37 25.48 -7.00 67.93
C GLU A 37 25.48 -8.05 69.08
N ARG A 38 24.55 -7.94 70.05
CA ARG A 38 24.49 -8.80 71.22
C ARG A 38 23.35 -9.83 71.18
N VAL A 39 22.64 -9.96 70.08
CA VAL A 39 21.65 -11.02 69.89
C VAL A 39 22.40 -12.30 69.59
N LYS A 40 21.97 -13.40 70.20
CA LYS A 40 22.54 -14.76 70.00
C LYS A 40 21.43 -15.71 69.58
N GLY A 41 21.80 -16.74 68.82
CA GLY A 41 20.87 -17.82 68.43
C GLY A 41 20.09 -17.57 67.14
N THR A 42 20.40 -16.50 66.41
CA THR A 42 19.86 -16.15 65.11
C THR A 42 20.96 -15.78 64.13
N ASN A 43 20.72 -15.90 62.82
CA ASN A 43 21.66 -15.59 61.75
C ASN A 43 21.18 -14.39 60.90
N TYR A 44 20.46 -13.46 61.52
CA TYR A 44 20.03 -12.25 60.82
C TYR A 44 21.19 -11.28 60.57
N PRO A 45 21.10 -10.42 59.51
CA PRO A 45 22.07 -9.37 59.30
C PRO A 45 22.27 -8.50 60.56
N VAL A 46 23.53 -8.26 60.93
CA VAL A 46 23.87 -7.53 62.15
C VAL A 46 23.92 -6.06 61.89
N VAL A 47 23.14 -5.31 62.68
CA VAL A 47 23.20 -3.84 62.72
C VAL A 47 24.22 -3.42 63.80
N GLU A 48 25.30 -2.78 63.39
CA GLU A 48 26.32 -2.29 64.26
C GLU A 48 25.86 -1.06 65.03
N TYR A 49 26.23 -0.93 66.30
CA TYR A 49 25.92 0.25 67.11
C TYR A 49 26.52 1.56 66.56
N LYS A 50 27.58 1.44 65.78
CA LYS A 50 28.21 2.56 65.04
C LYS A 50 27.43 2.99 63.82
N GLY A 51 26.43 2.23 63.43
CA GLY A 51 25.68 2.36 62.16
C GLY A 51 26.40 1.65 61.01
N ASN A 52 25.64 1.08 60.14
CA ASN A 52 26.12 0.44 58.88
C ASN A 52 25.04 0.41 57.81
N THR A 53 25.48 0.17 56.59
CA THR A 53 24.60 -0.07 55.45
C THR A 53 24.60 -1.57 55.16
N LEU A 54 23.40 -2.17 55.12
CA LEU A 54 23.21 -3.60 54.89
C LEU A 54 22.87 -3.94 53.44
N GLY A 55 22.96 -2.97 52.57
CA GLY A 55 22.69 -3.18 51.13
C GLY A 55 21.24 -2.99 50.69
N THR A 56 20.96 -3.43 49.49
CA THR A 56 19.63 -3.40 48.85
C THR A 56 18.97 -4.78 48.93
N TYR A 57 17.69 -4.80 49.22
CA TYR A 57 16.89 -6.05 49.28
C TYR A 57 15.85 -6.00 48.15
N ASN A 58 15.86 -7.00 47.30
CA ASN A 58 14.87 -7.20 46.26
C ASN A 58 13.79 -8.16 46.79
N LEU A 59 12.55 -7.66 46.77
CA LEU A 59 11.38 -8.43 47.16
C LEU A 59 10.44 -8.54 45.96
N SER A 60 9.72 -9.63 45.85
CA SER A 60 8.72 -9.84 44.82
C SER A 60 7.41 -10.33 45.42
N PHE A 61 6.32 -9.95 44.80
CA PHE A 61 4.97 -10.35 45.19
C PHE A 61 4.09 -10.44 43.93
N PRO A 62 3.02 -11.25 43.96
CA PRO A 62 2.11 -11.34 42.81
C PRO A 62 1.36 -10.02 42.63
N TYR A 63 1.28 -9.56 41.38
CA TYR A 63 0.52 -8.38 41.04
C TYR A 63 -0.99 -8.66 41.17
N ARG A 64 -1.74 -7.68 41.73
CA ARG A 64 -3.20 -7.69 41.85
C ARG A 64 -3.79 -6.40 41.29
N ASP A 65 -4.99 -6.47 40.72
CA ASP A 65 -5.70 -5.31 40.26
C ASP A 65 -5.91 -4.27 41.37
N GLY A 66 -5.70 -3.02 41.04
CA GLY A 66 -5.76 -1.91 42.02
C GLY A 66 -4.41 -1.52 42.62
N MET A 67 -3.36 -2.35 42.47
CA MET A 67 -2.03 -2.04 43.00
C MET A 67 -1.39 -0.78 42.35
N GLN A 68 -1.85 -0.39 41.16
CA GLN A 68 -1.43 0.87 40.52
C GLN A 68 -1.73 2.10 41.37
N LYS A 69 -2.76 2.01 42.22
CA LYS A 69 -3.19 3.07 43.17
C LYS A 69 -2.81 2.70 44.61
N GLY A 70 -1.95 1.71 44.78
CA GLY A 70 -1.54 1.21 46.05
C GLY A 70 -0.50 2.07 46.76
N VAL A 71 -0.33 1.82 48.03
CA VAL A 71 0.72 2.40 48.87
C VAL A 71 1.56 1.28 49.42
N LEU A 72 2.88 1.35 49.20
CA LEU A 72 3.84 0.42 49.82
C LEU A 72 4.18 0.94 51.21
N ILE A 73 3.86 0.14 52.21
CA ILE A 73 4.19 0.42 53.61
C ILE A 73 5.12 -0.65 54.16
N ALA A 74 5.71 -0.41 55.30
CA ALA A 74 6.44 -1.41 56.07
C ALA A 74 5.91 -1.45 57.47
N ASP A 75 5.38 -2.57 57.90
CA ASP A 75 5.14 -2.84 59.32
C ASP A 75 6.48 -3.13 59.99
N ILE A 76 6.70 -2.45 61.12
CA ILE A 76 7.98 -2.52 61.85
C ILE A 76 7.68 -3.02 63.27
N GLU A 77 8.34 -4.10 63.66
CA GLU A 77 8.22 -4.69 64.95
C GLU A 77 9.62 -4.80 65.61
N ALA A 78 9.75 -4.28 66.81
CA ALA A 78 10.94 -4.47 67.64
C ALA A 78 10.73 -5.60 68.61
N ILE A 79 11.62 -6.63 68.59
CA ILE A 79 11.54 -7.85 69.39
C ILE A 79 12.73 -7.85 70.36
N MET A 80 12.47 -7.98 71.65
CA MET A 80 13.50 -8.02 72.67
C MET A 80 13.10 -9.04 73.74
N GLY A 81 13.74 -10.21 73.68
CA GLY A 81 13.31 -11.37 74.50
C GLY A 81 11.91 -11.78 74.17
N ASN A 82 11.03 -11.83 75.15
CA ASN A 82 9.61 -12.22 74.99
C ASN A 82 8.67 -10.99 74.73
N LYS A 83 9.24 -9.78 74.53
CA LYS A 83 8.48 -8.59 74.33
C LYS A 83 8.58 -8.13 72.86
N THR A 84 7.43 -7.86 72.25
CA THR A 84 7.34 -7.31 70.89
C THR A 84 6.62 -5.94 70.99
N VAL A 85 7.14 -4.97 70.32
CA VAL A 85 6.54 -3.62 70.19
C VAL A 85 6.42 -3.33 68.73
N ALA A 86 5.18 -3.08 68.30
CA ALA A 86 4.89 -2.61 66.92
C ALA A 86 5.00 -1.07 66.85
N PHE A 87 5.55 -0.61 65.77
CA PHE A 87 5.61 0.83 65.45
C PHE A 87 4.53 1.18 64.43
N THR A 88 4.24 2.45 64.28
CA THR A 88 3.44 2.96 63.19
C THR A 88 4.05 2.53 61.86
N PRO A 89 3.33 1.95 60.91
CA PRO A 89 3.87 1.55 59.64
C PRO A 89 4.56 2.70 58.91
N ALA A 90 5.72 2.42 58.36
CA ALA A 90 6.44 3.42 57.56
C ALA A 90 5.92 3.40 56.12
N ILE A 91 5.62 4.56 55.58
CA ILE A 91 5.24 4.70 54.15
C ILE A 91 6.55 4.66 53.33
N LEU A 92 6.69 3.70 52.42
CA LEU A 92 7.85 3.53 51.58
C LEU A 92 7.65 4.14 50.18
N ASN A 93 6.42 4.01 49.62
CA ASN A 93 6.05 4.54 48.34
C ASN A 93 4.54 4.78 48.25
N THR A 94 4.11 5.88 47.67
CA THR A 94 2.72 6.28 47.47
C THR A 94 2.26 6.21 46.01
N ASN A 95 3.16 5.86 45.10
CA ASN A 95 2.89 5.90 43.64
C ASN A 95 2.35 4.60 43.07
N GLY A 96 2.04 3.62 43.93
CA GLY A 96 1.57 2.31 43.50
C GLY A 96 2.62 1.50 42.73
N VAL A 97 2.12 0.51 42.04
CA VAL A 97 2.93 -0.37 41.17
C VAL A 97 2.72 0.07 39.73
N LYS A 98 3.78 0.38 39.03
CA LYS A 98 3.75 0.70 37.60
C LYS A 98 3.52 -0.57 36.81
N GLU A 99 2.41 -0.65 36.07
CA GLU A 99 2.10 -1.74 35.17
C GLU A 99 2.80 -1.54 33.82
N TRP A 100 3.56 -2.55 33.42
CA TRP A 100 4.20 -2.54 32.10
C TRP A 100 3.39 -3.37 31.12
N LYS A 101 3.02 -2.75 29.95
CA LYS A 101 2.12 -3.31 28.95
C LYS A 101 2.88 -3.76 27.71
N THR A 102 2.40 -4.84 27.11
CA THR A 102 2.84 -5.22 25.75
C THR A 102 1.92 -4.55 24.75
N TYR A 103 2.45 -3.62 23.96
CA TYR A 103 1.70 -2.95 22.94
C TYR A 103 1.83 -3.68 21.61
N MET A 104 0.71 -3.78 20.88
CA MET A 104 0.70 -4.25 19.51
C MET A 104 1.22 -3.13 18.60
N TYR A 105 2.12 -3.48 17.69
CA TYR A 105 2.58 -2.56 16.65
C TYR A 105 1.67 -2.70 15.44
N SER A 106 1.16 -1.57 14.94
CA SER A 106 0.40 -1.49 13.71
C SER A 106 1.33 -1.27 12.52
N LEU A 107 0.86 -1.62 11.34
CA LEU A 107 1.55 -1.30 10.10
C LEU A 107 1.64 0.24 9.97
N PRO A 108 2.84 0.82 9.93
CA PRO A 108 3.02 2.28 10.00
C PRO A 108 2.44 3.00 8.77
N ASN A 109 2.58 2.38 7.62
CA ASN A 109 2.04 2.89 6.37
C ASN A 109 1.36 1.75 5.61
N ASN A 110 0.11 1.96 5.17
CA ASN A 110 -0.66 1.01 4.40
C ASN A 110 -1.08 1.63 3.05
N PRO A 111 -0.11 1.94 2.18
CA PRO A 111 -0.41 2.53 0.89
C PRO A 111 -1.19 1.56 0.01
N ASP A 112 -1.91 2.12 -0.96
CA ASP A 112 -2.46 1.33 -2.04
C ASP A 112 -1.33 0.62 -2.81
N ALA A 113 -1.64 -0.55 -3.38
CA ALA A 113 -0.70 -1.27 -4.22
C ALA A 113 -0.32 -0.42 -5.44
N ILE A 114 0.95 -0.46 -5.83
CA ILE A 114 1.53 0.39 -6.86
C ILE A 114 1.19 -0.17 -8.25
N PRO A 115 0.34 0.50 -9.06
CA PRO A 115 0.05 0.10 -10.42
C PRO A 115 1.19 0.51 -11.37
N LEU A 116 1.43 -0.30 -12.40
CA LEU A 116 2.49 -0.08 -13.39
C LEU A 116 1.92 0.27 -14.75
N PHE A 117 2.30 1.43 -15.25
CA PHE A 117 2.13 1.76 -16.66
C PHE A 117 3.16 1.04 -17.53
N THR A 118 2.79 0.76 -18.77
CA THR A 118 3.76 0.38 -19.80
C THR A 118 4.44 1.65 -20.35
N GLU A 119 5.66 1.55 -20.79
CA GLU A 119 6.54 2.72 -21.06
C GLU A 119 6.04 3.71 -22.13
N THR A 120 4.91 3.46 -22.78
CA THR A 120 4.58 4.12 -24.04
C THR A 120 3.75 5.41 -23.91
N PHE A 121 2.89 5.57 -22.89
CA PHE A 121 1.85 6.60 -22.98
C PHE A 121 1.75 7.59 -21.82
N VAL A 122 2.22 7.28 -20.63
CA VAL A 122 1.83 8.05 -19.44
C VAL A 122 2.98 8.23 -18.44
N LYS A 123 4.18 8.52 -18.89
CA LYS A 123 5.36 8.69 -18.00
C LYS A 123 5.22 9.82 -16.97
N ASP A 124 4.41 10.83 -17.26
CA ASP A 124 4.33 12.06 -16.46
C ASP A 124 2.92 12.36 -15.92
N VAL A 125 2.06 11.33 -15.78
CA VAL A 125 0.72 11.55 -15.27
C VAL A 125 0.73 11.51 -13.74
N PRO A 126 0.25 12.56 -13.06
CA PRO A 126 0.12 12.58 -11.60
C PRO A 126 -0.73 11.40 -11.11
N ALA A 127 -0.51 11.00 -9.86
CA ALA A 127 -1.20 9.85 -9.25
C ALA A 127 -2.74 9.99 -9.21
N THR A 128 -3.25 11.21 -9.31
CA THR A 128 -4.67 11.57 -9.20
C THR A 128 -5.08 12.59 -10.26
N GLY A 129 -6.35 12.65 -10.61
CA GLY A 129 -6.88 13.67 -11.50
C GLY A 129 -6.63 13.44 -12.99
N VAL A 130 -6.47 12.19 -13.44
CA VAL A 130 -6.34 11.84 -14.87
C VAL A 130 -7.70 11.49 -15.46
N GLY A 131 -8.05 12.16 -16.56
CA GLY A 131 -9.22 11.81 -17.35
C GLY A 131 -8.86 11.40 -18.78
N ILE A 132 -9.79 10.71 -19.42
CA ILE A 132 -9.69 10.29 -20.82
C ILE A 132 -10.97 10.66 -21.55
N ILE A 133 -10.82 11.32 -22.70
CA ILE A 133 -11.90 11.49 -23.67
C ILE A 133 -11.59 10.54 -24.82
N SER A 134 -12.55 9.72 -25.22
CA SER A 134 -12.37 8.77 -26.30
C SER A 134 -13.53 8.78 -27.29
N GLY A 135 -13.24 8.38 -28.52
CA GLY A 135 -14.23 8.23 -29.57
C GLY A 135 -13.67 7.47 -30.76
N TYR A 136 -14.51 7.21 -31.72
CA TYR A 136 -14.09 6.50 -32.94
C TYR A 136 -14.98 6.83 -34.15
N VAL A 137 -14.44 6.53 -35.32
CA VAL A 137 -15.17 6.51 -36.59
C VAL A 137 -14.91 5.21 -37.33
N LEU A 138 -15.92 4.72 -38.04
CA LEU A 138 -15.81 3.56 -38.91
C LEU A 138 -15.68 3.97 -40.37
N PHE A 139 -14.94 3.16 -41.16
CA PHE A 139 -14.71 3.40 -42.56
C PHE A 139 -15.46 2.36 -43.44
N PRO A 140 -16.04 2.79 -44.57
CA PRO A 140 -16.59 1.88 -45.54
C PRO A 140 -15.50 0.96 -46.11
N LEU A 141 -15.93 -0.18 -46.67
CA LEU A 141 -15.03 -1.12 -47.33
C LEU A 141 -14.22 -0.43 -48.41
N SER A 142 -12.92 -0.68 -48.43
CA SER A 142 -11.94 -0.11 -49.39
C SER A 142 -11.93 1.40 -49.49
N LYS A 143 -12.42 2.16 -48.47
CA LYS A 143 -12.44 3.61 -48.43
C LYS A 143 -11.76 4.15 -47.18
N SER A 144 -11.25 5.39 -47.29
CA SER A 144 -10.70 6.17 -46.20
C SER A 144 -11.47 7.45 -45.89
N VAL A 145 -12.73 7.54 -46.35
CA VAL A 145 -13.61 8.69 -46.13
C VAL A 145 -14.50 8.46 -44.91
N ILE A 146 -14.60 9.44 -44.04
CA ILE A 146 -15.54 9.43 -42.89
C ILE A 146 -16.90 9.91 -43.41
N THR A 147 -17.90 9.06 -43.29
CA THR A 147 -19.26 9.40 -43.73
C THR A 147 -19.93 10.40 -42.79
N ASP A 148 -20.94 11.12 -43.27
CA ASP A 148 -21.69 12.09 -42.43
C ASP A 148 -22.42 11.40 -41.28
N ALA A 149 -22.85 10.13 -41.45
CA ALA A 149 -23.42 9.33 -40.38
C ALA A 149 -22.40 9.11 -39.25
N GLN A 150 -21.13 8.83 -39.59
CA GLN A 150 -20.07 8.66 -38.59
C GLN A 150 -19.72 9.98 -37.89
N LYS A 151 -19.67 11.10 -38.61
CA LYS A 151 -19.45 12.42 -38.04
C LYS A 151 -20.55 12.86 -37.07
N LYS A 152 -21.80 12.44 -37.31
CA LYS A 152 -22.98 12.74 -36.48
C LYS A 152 -23.28 11.63 -35.46
N SER A 153 -22.38 10.64 -35.27
CA SER A 153 -22.57 9.57 -34.30
C SER A 153 -22.66 10.14 -32.88
N SER A 154 -23.43 9.46 -32.03
CA SER A 154 -23.54 9.83 -30.60
C SER A 154 -22.18 9.83 -29.88
N VAL A 155 -21.29 8.93 -30.26
CA VAL A 155 -19.94 8.81 -29.72
C VAL A 155 -19.11 10.07 -30.02
N MET A 156 -19.13 10.54 -31.27
CA MET A 156 -18.40 11.77 -31.64
C MET A 156 -19.02 13.01 -31.03
N ALA A 157 -20.37 13.09 -30.98
CA ALA A 157 -21.06 14.21 -30.35
C ALA A 157 -20.74 14.32 -28.85
N GLN A 158 -20.71 13.20 -28.14
CA GLN A 158 -20.36 13.13 -26.72
C GLN A 158 -18.89 13.56 -26.51
N ALA A 159 -17.97 13.00 -27.28
CA ALA A 159 -16.54 13.33 -27.17
C ALA A 159 -16.29 14.84 -27.43
N ALA A 160 -16.94 15.41 -28.43
CA ALA A 160 -16.84 16.83 -28.73
C ALA A 160 -17.41 17.71 -27.60
N GLN A 161 -18.51 17.29 -26.97
CA GLN A 161 -19.08 17.99 -25.81
C GLN A 161 -18.15 17.95 -24.59
N GLU A 162 -17.55 16.81 -24.33
CA GLU A 162 -16.59 16.64 -23.22
C GLU A 162 -15.32 17.45 -23.47
N MET A 163 -14.77 17.41 -24.69
CA MET A 163 -13.63 18.24 -25.08
C MET A 163 -13.90 19.73 -24.88
N LYS A 164 -15.11 20.20 -25.24
CA LYS A 164 -15.48 21.59 -25.02
C LYS A 164 -15.44 22.00 -23.56
N LYS A 165 -15.83 21.09 -22.63
CA LYS A 165 -15.74 21.33 -21.18
C LYS A 165 -14.28 21.42 -20.73
N ILE A 166 -13.45 20.46 -21.16
CA ILE A 166 -12.03 20.43 -20.79
C ILE A 166 -11.25 21.63 -21.35
N LEU A 167 -11.51 22.02 -22.59
CA LEU A 167 -10.88 23.21 -23.19
C LEU A 167 -11.31 24.53 -22.51
N ALA A 168 -12.48 24.58 -21.88
CA ALA A 168 -12.96 25.72 -21.12
C ALA A 168 -12.43 25.75 -19.66
N ASP A 169 -11.97 24.63 -19.13
CA ASP A 169 -11.42 24.53 -17.76
C ASP A 169 -9.96 24.99 -17.73
N LYS A 170 -9.70 26.10 -17.07
CA LYS A 170 -8.34 26.68 -16.92
C LYS A 170 -7.38 25.78 -16.11
N ASN A 171 -7.92 24.87 -15.32
CA ASN A 171 -7.14 23.96 -14.49
C ASN A 171 -6.86 22.64 -15.20
N ALA A 172 -7.58 22.33 -16.28
CA ALA A 172 -7.35 21.13 -17.04
C ALA A 172 -6.16 21.30 -18.00
N LYS A 173 -5.29 20.29 -18.02
CA LYS A 173 -4.15 20.23 -18.94
C LYS A 173 -4.27 18.98 -19.80
N ILE A 174 -4.49 19.17 -21.10
CA ILE A 174 -4.44 18.07 -22.07
C ILE A 174 -2.97 17.70 -22.29
N THR A 175 -2.64 16.43 -22.17
CA THR A 175 -1.26 15.93 -22.22
C THR A 175 -0.89 15.38 -23.59
N ASN A 176 -1.67 14.44 -24.11
CA ASN A 176 -1.43 13.79 -25.40
C ASN A 176 -2.72 13.17 -25.96
N MET A 177 -2.66 12.78 -27.22
CA MET A 177 -3.71 12.03 -27.91
C MET A 177 -3.11 10.76 -28.50
N LEU A 178 -3.66 9.60 -28.16
CA LEU A 178 -3.36 8.35 -28.83
C LEU A 178 -4.39 8.12 -29.94
N MET A 179 -3.91 7.77 -31.10
CA MET A 179 -4.76 7.34 -32.22
C MET A 179 -4.45 5.88 -32.58
N TYR A 180 -5.47 5.05 -32.58
CA TYR A 180 -5.39 3.67 -33.03
C TYR A 180 -6.21 3.51 -34.32
N VAL A 181 -5.55 3.07 -35.40
CA VAL A 181 -6.21 2.94 -36.70
C VAL A 181 -6.00 1.54 -37.25
N SER A 182 -7.10 0.89 -37.61
CA SER A 182 -7.04 -0.48 -38.13
C SER A 182 -7.80 -0.67 -39.44
N SER A 183 -7.40 -1.69 -40.18
CA SER A 183 -8.13 -2.28 -41.28
C SER A 183 -8.50 -3.71 -40.97
N SER A 184 -9.63 -4.14 -41.51
CA SER A 184 -10.01 -5.55 -41.46
C SER A 184 -9.06 -6.41 -42.30
N PRO A 185 -8.83 -7.68 -41.92
CA PRO A 185 -7.85 -8.54 -42.58
C PRO A 185 -8.33 -9.16 -43.90
N GLU A 186 -9.39 -8.64 -44.48
CA GLU A 186 -9.86 -9.02 -45.79
C GLU A 186 -9.11 -8.28 -46.90
N GLY A 187 -8.80 -8.96 -47.98
CA GLY A 187 -8.07 -8.41 -49.13
C GLY A 187 -6.56 -8.40 -48.96
N PRO A 188 -5.82 -7.90 -49.96
CA PRO A 188 -4.33 -7.91 -49.96
C PRO A 188 -3.70 -6.98 -48.91
N GLU A 189 -2.71 -7.45 -48.17
CA GLU A 189 -1.99 -6.71 -47.13
C GLU A 189 -1.48 -5.34 -47.60
N ARG A 190 -0.92 -5.27 -48.84
CA ARG A 190 -0.41 -4.02 -49.43
C ARG A 190 -1.51 -2.96 -49.55
N LEU A 191 -2.73 -3.34 -49.91
CA LEU A 191 -3.86 -2.43 -50.00
C LEU A 191 -4.31 -1.99 -48.60
N ASN A 192 -4.37 -2.92 -47.67
CA ASN A 192 -4.73 -2.63 -46.27
C ASN A 192 -3.77 -1.66 -45.62
N LYS A 193 -2.45 -1.80 -45.86
CA LYS A 193 -1.43 -0.87 -45.38
C LYS A 193 -1.67 0.56 -45.90
N ASN A 194 -1.92 0.72 -47.20
CA ASN A 194 -2.22 2.03 -47.78
C ASN A 194 -3.54 2.61 -47.24
N LEU A 195 -4.58 1.79 -47.11
CA LEU A 195 -5.85 2.20 -46.54
C LEU A 195 -5.69 2.67 -45.09
N THR A 196 -4.94 1.94 -44.27
CA THR A 196 -4.71 2.29 -42.88
C THR A 196 -3.98 3.64 -42.76
N THR A 197 -2.96 3.88 -43.58
CA THR A 197 -2.26 5.17 -43.64
C THR A 197 -3.20 6.32 -44.03
N ASN A 198 -4.02 6.13 -45.09
CA ASN A 198 -4.97 7.15 -45.55
C ASN A 198 -6.07 7.39 -44.49
N ARG A 199 -6.56 6.33 -43.85
CA ARG A 199 -7.52 6.43 -42.72
C ARG A 199 -6.95 7.21 -41.56
N PHE A 200 -5.70 6.95 -41.19
CA PHE A 200 -5.01 7.72 -40.15
C PHE A 200 -4.98 9.21 -40.48
N ASN A 201 -4.55 9.58 -41.67
CA ASN A 201 -4.46 10.98 -42.07
C ASN A 201 -5.85 11.66 -42.10
N THR A 202 -6.87 10.99 -42.61
CA THR A 202 -8.25 11.49 -42.65
C THR A 202 -8.82 11.64 -41.22
N ALA A 203 -8.64 10.63 -40.37
CA ALA A 203 -9.14 10.66 -39.01
C ALA A 203 -8.41 11.71 -38.18
N LYS A 204 -7.07 11.83 -38.30
CA LYS A 204 -6.29 12.87 -37.65
C LYS A 204 -6.83 14.27 -37.95
N ALA A 205 -7.00 14.58 -39.23
CA ALA A 205 -7.50 15.87 -39.65
C ALA A 205 -8.93 16.15 -39.12
N TYR A 206 -9.78 15.14 -39.15
CA TYR A 206 -11.14 15.22 -38.65
C TYR A 206 -11.19 15.42 -37.13
N PHE A 207 -10.52 14.57 -36.36
CA PHE A 207 -10.52 14.65 -34.91
C PHE A 207 -9.92 15.95 -34.39
N MET A 208 -8.80 16.41 -34.95
CA MET A 208 -8.21 17.69 -34.56
C MET A 208 -9.17 18.86 -34.76
N LYS A 209 -9.97 18.86 -35.86
CA LYS A 209 -10.95 19.88 -36.14
C LYS A 209 -12.19 19.75 -35.25
N ASP A 210 -12.79 18.59 -35.20
CA ASP A 210 -14.08 18.33 -34.54
C ASP A 210 -14.01 18.46 -33.02
N LEU A 211 -12.85 18.09 -32.44
CA LEU A 211 -12.58 18.18 -31.02
C LEU A 211 -12.02 19.56 -30.58
N GLY A 212 -11.98 20.53 -31.48
CA GLY A 212 -11.53 21.89 -31.16
C GLY A 212 -10.03 22.06 -30.98
N LEU A 213 -9.21 21.07 -31.36
CA LEU A 213 -7.76 21.08 -31.17
C LEU A 213 -6.97 21.76 -32.29
N ALA A 214 -7.58 21.94 -33.48
CA ALA A 214 -6.90 22.44 -34.68
C ALA A 214 -6.24 23.84 -34.51
N ASN A 215 -6.82 24.70 -33.68
CA ASN A 215 -6.34 26.06 -33.43
C ASN A 215 -5.62 26.20 -32.06
N THR A 216 -5.21 25.10 -31.46
CA THR A 216 -4.50 25.08 -30.18
C THR A 216 -3.00 24.86 -30.37
N PRO A 217 -2.15 25.12 -29.36
CA PRO A 217 -0.73 24.77 -29.41
C PRO A 217 -0.46 23.31 -29.72
N MET A 218 -1.37 22.40 -29.34
CA MET A 218 -1.26 20.94 -29.57
C MET A 218 -1.26 20.62 -31.08
N ALA A 219 -1.86 21.43 -31.93
CA ALA A 219 -1.83 21.22 -33.38
C ALA A 219 -0.42 21.33 -33.98
N LYS A 220 0.47 22.07 -33.33
CA LYS A 220 1.86 22.28 -33.73
C LYS A 220 2.84 21.36 -33.08
N ASP A 221 2.42 20.65 -32.02
CA ASP A 221 3.28 19.70 -31.32
C ASP A 221 3.29 18.36 -32.03
N THR A 222 4.45 18.02 -32.60
CA THR A 222 4.64 16.74 -33.34
C THR A 222 4.57 15.51 -32.42
N LYS A 223 4.74 15.68 -31.10
CA LYS A 223 4.69 14.61 -30.09
C LYS A 223 3.30 14.45 -29.49
N PHE A 224 2.39 15.40 -29.74
CA PHE A 224 1.06 15.37 -29.17
C PHE A 224 0.25 14.13 -29.59
N ILE A 225 0.38 13.71 -30.84
CA ILE A 225 -0.32 12.53 -31.35
C ILE A 225 0.64 11.34 -31.41
N VAL A 226 0.37 10.35 -30.58
CA VAL A 226 0.99 9.03 -30.65
C VAL A 226 0.08 8.11 -31.45
N SER A 227 0.59 7.44 -32.47
CA SER A 227 -0.24 6.60 -33.34
C SER A 227 0.19 5.14 -33.31
N ASN A 228 -0.82 4.27 -33.30
CA ASN A 228 -0.67 2.84 -33.54
C ASN A 228 -1.54 2.44 -34.74
N THR A 229 -0.94 1.83 -35.75
CA THR A 229 -1.62 1.46 -37.00
C THR A 229 -1.49 -0.03 -37.28
N VAL A 230 -2.61 -0.69 -37.53
CA VAL A 230 -2.68 -2.13 -37.81
C VAL A 230 -3.33 -2.38 -39.14
N SER A 231 -2.54 -2.78 -40.14
CA SER A 231 -3.00 -2.97 -41.52
C SER A 231 -3.92 -4.18 -41.69
N GLU A 232 -3.77 -5.21 -40.85
CA GLU A 232 -4.62 -6.39 -40.82
C GLU A 232 -4.89 -6.79 -39.37
N ASN A 233 -6.07 -6.43 -38.87
CA ASN A 233 -6.41 -6.65 -37.44
C ASN A 233 -6.96 -8.08 -37.23
N TRP A 234 -6.07 -9.08 -37.35
CA TRP A 234 -6.38 -10.48 -37.07
C TRP A 234 -6.78 -10.72 -35.61
N GLU A 235 -6.07 -10.10 -34.69
CA GLU A 235 -6.35 -10.23 -33.25
C GLU A 235 -7.73 -9.69 -32.91
N GLY A 236 -8.07 -8.51 -33.43
CA GLY A 236 -9.42 -7.95 -33.28
C GLY A 236 -10.50 -8.85 -33.89
N LEU A 237 -10.19 -9.52 -35.03
CA LEU A 237 -11.11 -10.49 -35.61
C LEU A 237 -11.36 -11.69 -34.68
N TYR A 238 -10.31 -12.29 -34.12
CA TYR A 238 -10.44 -13.40 -33.18
C TYR A 238 -11.25 -13.03 -31.95
N MET A 239 -11.02 -11.85 -31.41
CA MET A 239 -11.75 -11.37 -30.24
C MET A 239 -13.23 -11.16 -30.54
N LEU A 240 -13.55 -10.51 -31.66
CA LEU A 240 -14.94 -10.32 -32.09
C LEU A 240 -15.66 -11.63 -32.39
N LEU A 241 -14.96 -12.59 -33.01
CA LEU A 241 -15.50 -13.93 -33.22
C LEU A 241 -15.82 -14.61 -31.89
N ASN A 242 -14.91 -14.59 -30.93
CA ASN A 242 -15.11 -15.22 -29.63
C ASN A 242 -16.29 -14.59 -28.86
N ASP A 243 -16.44 -13.26 -28.95
CA ASP A 243 -17.52 -12.52 -28.30
C ASP A 243 -18.87 -12.64 -29.06
N SER A 244 -18.86 -13.08 -30.32
CA SER A 244 -20.05 -13.19 -31.14
C SER A 244 -20.98 -14.33 -30.69
N ASN A 245 -22.23 -14.29 -31.14
CA ASN A 245 -23.22 -15.37 -30.95
C ASN A 245 -23.19 -16.43 -32.09
N LEU A 246 -22.18 -16.38 -32.95
CA LEU A 246 -22.02 -17.35 -34.05
C LEU A 246 -21.86 -18.78 -33.52
N LYS A 247 -22.71 -19.69 -33.95
CA LYS A 247 -22.67 -21.08 -33.51
C LYS A 247 -21.39 -21.82 -33.91
N ASN A 248 -20.77 -21.41 -35.02
CA ASN A 248 -19.57 -22.04 -35.59
C ASN A 248 -18.29 -21.21 -35.31
N LYS A 249 -18.32 -20.24 -34.41
CA LYS A 249 -17.18 -19.35 -34.13
C LYS A 249 -15.88 -20.10 -33.78
N ALA A 250 -15.97 -21.14 -32.96
CA ALA A 250 -14.81 -21.93 -32.57
C ALA A 250 -14.13 -22.61 -33.74
N GLN A 251 -14.93 -23.10 -34.71
CA GLN A 251 -14.41 -23.71 -35.92
C GLN A 251 -13.76 -22.68 -36.84
N ILE A 252 -14.39 -21.50 -37.01
CA ILE A 252 -13.84 -20.41 -37.81
C ILE A 252 -12.48 -19.98 -37.23
N VAL A 253 -12.38 -19.74 -35.91
CA VAL A 253 -11.13 -19.34 -35.22
C VAL A 253 -10.05 -20.42 -35.43
N LYS A 254 -10.40 -21.71 -35.24
CA LYS A 254 -9.46 -22.83 -35.41
C LYS A 254 -8.92 -22.91 -36.83
N ASP A 255 -9.79 -22.79 -37.85
CA ASP A 255 -9.39 -22.89 -39.26
C ASP A 255 -8.49 -21.71 -39.66
N LEU A 256 -8.80 -20.51 -39.18
CA LEU A 256 -7.99 -19.32 -39.39
C LEU A 256 -6.60 -19.43 -38.70
N GLN A 257 -6.54 -19.96 -37.50
CA GLN A 257 -5.30 -20.14 -36.74
C GLN A 257 -4.40 -21.25 -37.32
N ASN A 258 -5.00 -22.32 -37.84
CA ASN A 258 -4.30 -23.46 -38.44
C ASN A 258 -3.80 -23.16 -39.86
N ALA A 259 -4.18 -22.03 -40.46
CA ALA A 259 -3.68 -21.66 -41.76
C ALA A 259 -2.17 -21.46 -41.76
N PRO A 260 -1.40 -22.07 -42.66
CA PRO A 260 0.05 -22.13 -42.59
C PRO A 260 0.76 -20.78 -42.86
N ASN A 261 0.07 -19.82 -43.44
CA ASN A 261 0.57 -18.47 -43.69
C ASN A 261 -0.57 -17.46 -43.85
N LEU A 262 -0.27 -16.17 -43.87
CA LEU A 262 -1.24 -15.09 -43.99
C LEU A 262 -2.09 -15.19 -45.29
N GLN A 263 -1.52 -15.55 -46.40
CA GLN A 263 -2.23 -15.70 -47.69
C GLN A 263 -3.29 -16.81 -47.60
N LYS A 264 -2.92 -17.96 -47.04
CA LYS A 264 -3.87 -19.05 -46.83
C LYS A 264 -4.94 -18.68 -45.80
N ARG A 265 -4.55 -17.96 -44.73
CA ARG A 265 -5.49 -17.45 -43.73
C ARG A 265 -6.54 -16.51 -44.36
N GLY A 266 -6.07 -15.59 -45.24
CA GLY A 266 -6.99 -14.72 -46.01
C GLY A 266 -7.95 -15.50 -46.86
N ALA A 267 -7.50 -16.55 -47.58
CA ALA A 267 -8.38 -17.41 -48.40
C ALA A 267 -9.42 -18.15 -47.55
N VAL A 268 -9.05 -18.64 -46.36
CA VAL A 268 -9.99 -19.23 -45.40
C VAL A 268 -11.03 -18.20 -44.96
N LEU A 269 -10.60 -16.98 -44.59
CA LEU A 269 -11.51 -15.88 -44.21
C LEU A 269 -12.49 -15.56 -45.33
N GLU A 270 -12.00 -15.44 -46.58
CA GLU A 270 -12.89 -15.18 -47.76
C GLU A 270 -13.93 -16.26 -47.99
N SER A 271 -13.62 -17.52 -47.70
CA SER A 271 -14.60 -18.60 -47.79
C SER A 271 -15.72 -18.46 -46.78
N TYR A 272 -15.37 -18.05 -45.54
CA TYR A 272 -16.35 -17.80 -44.50
C TYR A 272 -17.19 -16.53 -44.75
N ILE A 273 -16.59 -15.46 -45.30
CA ILE A 273 -17.32 -14.23 -45.68
C ILE A 273 -18.49 -14.54 -46.64
N LYS A 274 -18.31 -15.53 -47.52
CA LYS A 274 -19.37 -15.96 -48.50
C LYS A 274 -20.52 -16.73 -47.84
N THR A 275 -20.25 -17.38 -46.72
CA THR A 275 -21.20 -18.32 -46.09
C THR A 275 -21.74 -17.82 -44.74
N VAL A 276 -21.10 -16.82 -44.11
CA VAL A 276 -21.46 -16.26 -42.81
C VAL A 276 -21.69 -14.76 -42.95
N PRO A 277 -22.96 -14.32 -43.19
CA PRO A 277 -23.30 -12.91 -43.40
C PRO A 277 -22.84 -11.99 -42.26
N GLU A 278 -22.92 -12.46 -41.01
CA GLU A 278 -22.53 -11.68 -39.83
C GLU A 278 -21.02 -11.28 -39.83
N LEU A 279 -20.16 -12.11 -40.43
CA LEU A 279 -18.74 -11.72 -40.64
C LEU A 279 -18.64 -10.49 -41.52
N LYS A 280 -19.36 -10.50 -42.66
CA LYS A 280 -19.32 -9.45 -43.66
C LYS A 280 -19.98 -8.16 -43.18
N ASP A 281 -21.15 -8.29 -42.56
CA ASP A 281 -22.04 -7.16 -42.34
C ASP A 281 -21.89 -6.53 -40.97
N VAL A 282 -21.31 -7.26 -39.98
CA VAL A 282 -21.15 -6.81 -38.60
C VAL A 282 -19.67 -6.82 -38.15
N ILE A 283 -19.01 -7.99 -38.19
CA ILE A 283 -17.70 -8.19 -37.55
C ILE A 283 -16.62 -7.43 -38.30
N LEU A 284 -16.45 -7.66 -39.60
CA LEU A 284 -15.38 -7.01 -40.39
C LEU A 284 -15.55 -5.49 -40.51
N PRO A 285 -16.76 -4.92 -40.66
CA PRO A 285 -16.97 -3.47 -40.60
C PRO A 285 -16.47 -2.83 -39.34
N THR A 286 -16.61 -3.49 -38.18
CA THR A 286 -16.17 -2.99 -36.89
C THR A 286 -14.63 -2.84 -36.80
N LEU A 287 -13.88 -3.63 -37.58
CA LEU A 287 -12.42 -3.56 -37.61
C LEU A 287 -11.85 -2.45 -38.51
N ARG A 288 -12.68 -1.84 -39.39
CA ARG A 288 -12.29 -0.75 -40.27
C ARG A 288 -12.51 0.58 -39.56
N ARG A 289 -11.61 0.96 -38.65
CA ARG A 289 -11.87 2.07 -37.71
C ARG A 289 -10.65 2.91 -37.40
N ALA A 290 -10.91 4.12 -36.93
CA ALA A 290 -9.96 4.95 -36.24
C ALA A 290 -10.52 5.36 -34.88
N ASP A 291 -9.79 5.13 -33.85
CA ASP A 291 -10.10 5.53 -32.48
C ASP A 291 -9.14 6.61 -32.03
N PHE A 292 -9.57 7.43 -31.08
CA PHE A 292 -8.72 8.33 -30.35
C PHE A 292 -8.96 8.22 -28.85
N TYR A 293 -7.90 8.52 -28.08
CA TYR A 293 -7.92 8.64 -26.64
C TYR A 293 -7.12 9.89 -26.28
N ILE A 294 -7.79 10.89 -25.74
CA ILE A 294 -7.17 12.14 -25.28
C ILE A 294 -7.01 12.08 -23.79
N PHE A 295 -5.78 12.19 -23.34
CA PHE A 295 -5.45 12.19 -21.93
C PHE A 295 -5.36 13.63 -21.43
N TYR A 296 -5.93 13.89 -20.26
CA TYR A 296 -5.85 15.17 -19.59
C TYR A 296 -5.68 15.00 -18.09
N THR A 297 -5.11 16.02 -17.45
CA THR A 297 -4.97 16.09 -16.00
C THR A 297 -5.76 17.27 -15.48
N VAL A 298 -6.34 17.12 -14.30
CA VAL A 298 -6.91 18.22 -13.50
C VAL A 298 -6.23 18.20 -12.13
N PRO A 299 -5.87 19.38 -11.54
CA PRO A 299 -5.33 19.41 -10.20
C PRO A 299 -6.33 18.80 -9.21
N GLU A 300 -5.83 18.12 -8.20
CA GLU A 300 -6.65 17.73 -7.05
C GLU A 300 -7.20 19.02 -6.41
N VAL A 301 -8.51 19.19 -6.47
CA VAL A 301 -9.17 20.11 -5.56
C VAL A 301 -9.18 19.42 -4.21
N MET A 302 -8.45 19.96 -3.22
CA MET A 302 -8.55 19.53 -1.84
C MET A 302 -10.04 19.38 -1.51
N GLN A 303 -10.42 18.19 -1.03
CA GLN A 303 -11.78 17.90 -0.59
C GLN A 303 -12.16 18.91 0.50
N VAL A 304 -12.98 19.86 0.16
CA VAL A 304 -13.87 20.49 1.12
C VAL A 304 -15.03 19.51 1.21
N GLU A 305 -15.21 18.90 2.39
CA GLU A 305 -16.37 18.08 2.71
C GLU A 305 -17.63 18.80 2.21
N ASP A 306 -18.34 18.19 1.31
CA ASP A 306 -19.76 18.28 0.96
C ASP A 306 -20.13 18.30 -0.52
N GLN A 307 -19.19 18.20 -1.46
CA GLN A 307 -19.56 17.89 -2.84
C GLN A 307 -18.55 16.93 -3.45
N MET A 308 -18.87 15.64 -3.45
CA MET A 308 -18.24 14.67 -4.34
C MET A 308 -18.49 15.09 -5.80
N THR A 309 -17.62 15.93 -6.32
CA THR A 309 -17.48 16.07 -7.75
C THR A 309 -16.80 14.79 -8.22
N THR A 310 -17.60 13.80 -8.56
CA THR A 310 -17.16 12.63 -9.29
C THR A 310 -16.59 13.16 -10.60
N TYR A 311 -15.25 13.24 -10.70
CA TYR A 311 -14.62 13.53 -11.98
C TYR A 311 -15.03 12.39 -12.91
N TYR A 312 -15.85 12.72 -13.87
CA TYR A 312 -16.44 11.80 -14.84
C TYR A 312 -15.32 11.25 -15.71
N VAL A 313 -14.84 10.06 -15.38
CA VAL A 313 -14.09 9.25 -16.34
C VAL A 313 -15.11 8.82 -17.38
N PRO A 314 -15.01 9.29 -18.64
CA PRO A 314 -15.94 8.85 -19.66
C PRO A 314 -15.97 7.33 -19.62
N GLN A 315 -17.16 6.76 -19.51
CA GLN A 315 -17.31 5.31 -19.69
C GLN A 315 -16.77 5.04 -21.09
N LEU A 316 -15.61 4.41 -21.19
CA LEU A 316 -15.14 3.86 -22.45
C LEU A 316 -16.28 2.98 -22.93
N GLN A 317 -16.98 3.44 -23.98
CA GLN A 317 -18.07 2.64 -24.52
C GLN A 317 -17.49 1.28 -24.89
N GLU A 318 -18.20 0.20 -24.62
CA GLU A 318 -17.70 -1.18 -24.86
C GLU A 318 -17.15 -1.35 -26.28
N THR A 319 -17.71 -0.63 -27.24
CA THR A 319 -17.26 -0.61 -28.64
C THR A 319 -15.95 0.15 -28.88
N SER A 320 -15.59 1.17 -28.10
CA SER A 320 -14.31 1.87 -28.26
C SER A 320 -13.12 1.09 -27.65
N VAL A 321 -13.39 0.14 -26.79
CA VAL A 321 -12.38 -0.79 -26.24
C VAL A 321 -11.94 -1.84 -27.28
N LEU A 322 -12.71 -2.04 -28.33
CA LEU A 322 -12.45 -3.12 -29.32
C LEU A 322 -11.14 -2.97 -30.08
N SER A 323 -10.77 -1.78 -30.50
CA SER A 323 -9.48 -1.55 -31.16
C SER A 323 -8.31 -1.49 -30.18
N ALA A 324 -8.58 -1.07 -28.96
CA ALA A 324 -7.63 -1.16 -27.85
C ALA A 324 -7.30 -2.61 -27.47
N ARG A 325 -8.22 -3.54 -27.70
CA ARG A 325 -8.08 -4.96 -27.32
C ARG A 325 -6.89 -5.68 -27.96
N THR A 326 -6.26 -5.10 -28.96
CA THR A 326 -5.07 -5.68 -29.60
C THR A 326 -3.76 -5.04 -29.16
N ASP A 327 -3.80 -3.92 -28.46
CA ASP A 327 -2.62 -3.26 -27.92
C ASP A 327 -2.50 -3.49 -26.40
N VAL A 328 -1.61 -4.39 -26.03
CA VAL A 328 -1.37 -4.76 -24.63
C VAL A 328 -1.00 -3.55 -23.78
N ASN A 329 -0.22 -2.61 -24.34
CA ASN A 329 0.23 -1.45 -23.59
C ASN A 329 -0.95 -0.51 -23.31
N LEU A 330 -1.77 -0.24 -24.34
CA LEU A 330 -2.96 0.58 -24.19
C LEU A 330 -3.95 -0.04 -23.21
N LEU A 331 -4.22 -1.33 -23.32
CA LEU A 331 -5.12 -2.05 -22.39
C LEU A 331 -4.61 -1.94 -20.95
N ASN A 332 -3.31 -2.13 -20.75
CA ASN A 332 -2.70 -1.99 -19.42
C ASN A 332 -2.82 -0.56 -18.89
N ASP A 333 -2.52 0.44 -19.70
CA ASP A 333 -2.51 1.84 -19.24
C ASP A 333 -3.92 2.35 -18.94
N LEU A 334 -4.91 1.95 -19.74
CA LEU A 334 -6.32 2.19 -19.44
C LEU A 334 -6.77 1.48 -18.15
N ALA A 335 -6.25 0.27 -17.89
CA ALA A 335 -6.55 -0.43 -16.66
C ALA A 335 -5.92 0.24 -15.44
N VAL A 336 -4.71 0.79 -15.56
CA VAL A 336 -4.08 1.57 -14.46
C VAL A 336 -4.94 2.79 -14.10
N ILE A 337 -5.49 3.47 -15.10
CA ILE A 337 -6.39 4.59 -14.85
C ILE A 337 -7.68 4.11 -14.16
N ALA A 338 -8.24 2.99 -14.59
CA ALA A 338 -9.40 2.39 -13.93
C ALA A 338 -9.09 1.99 -12.48
N ILE A 339 -7.91 1.44 -12.19
CA ILE A 339 -7.44 1.12 -10.82
C ILE A 339 -7.37 2.38 -9.97
N ARG A 340 -6.76 3.45 -10.46
CA ARG A 340 -6.65 4.74 -9.76
C ARG A 340 -8.02 5.33 -9.42
N ASN A 341 -8.99 5.15 -10.31
CA ASN A 341 -10.38 5.54 -10.11
C ASN A 341 -11.20 4.51 -9.30
N LYS A 342 -10.56 3.45 -8.79
CA LYS A 342 -11.18 2.35 -8.02
C LYS A 342 -12.25 1.57 -8.82
N ASP A 343 -12.26 1.67 -10.15
CA ASP A 343 -13.09 0.85 -11.04
C ASP A 343 -12.39 -0.48 -11.37
N TYR A 344 -12.31 -1.33 -10.36
CA TYR A 344 -11.62 -2.61 -10.47
C TYR A 344 -12.30 -3.59 -11.44
N ARG A 345 -13.62 -3.47 -11.64
CA ARG A 345 -14.35 -4.30 -12.62
C ARG A 345 -13.87 -4.01 -14.04
N LYS A 346 -13.76 -2.73 -14.39
CA LYS A 346 -13.27 -2.30 -15.69
C LYS A 346 -11.79 -2.65 -15.86
N ALA A 347 -10.98 -2.39 -14.84
CA ALA A 347 -9.57 -2.75 -14.83
C ALA A 347 -9.37 -4.24 -15.11
N LYS A 348 -10.14 -5.11 -14.46
CA LYS A 348 -10.08 -6.56 -14.64
C LYS A 348 -10.30 -6.96 -16.10
N LYS A 349 -11.40 -6.51 -16.72
CA LYS A 349 -11.72 -6.81 -18.12
C LYS A 349 -10.59 -6.41 -19.07
N LEU A 350 -10.02 -5.22 -18.87
CA LEU A 350 -8.91 -4.72 -19.68
C LEU A 350 -7.65 -5.57 -19.52
N LEU A 351 -7.28 -5.90 -18.27
CA LEU A 351 -6.08 -6.67 -17.96
C LEU A 351 -6.18 -8.13 -18.35
N GLU A 352 -7.34 -8.76 -18.19
CA GLU A 352 -7.57 -10.13 -18.67
C GLU A 352 -7.43 -10.19 -20.19
N SER A 353 -7.97 -9.20 -20.90
CA SER A 353 -7.79 -9.09 -22.35
C SER A 353 -6.31 -8.88 -22.73
N ALA A 354 -5.58 -8.03 -21.98
CA ALA A 354 -4.15 -7.81 -22.19
C ALA A 354 -3.33 -9.08 -21.92
N ALA A 355 -3.63 -9.81 -20.85
CA ALA A 355 -2.93 -11.03 -20.45
C ALA A 355 -3.10 -12.20 -21.44
N VAL A 356 -4.24 -12.26 -22.14
CA VAL A 356 -4.45 -13.24 -23.22
C VAL A 356 -3.49 -12.98 -24.39
N ILE A 357 -3.19 -11.72 -24.68
CA ILE A 357 -2.29 -11.33 -25.78
C ILE A 357 -0.82 -11.48 -25.35
N ASN A 358 -0.47 -10.90 -24.19
CA ASN A 358 0.89 -10.95 -23.65
C ASN A 358 0.87 -10.72 -22.12
N GLN A 359 1.46 -11.66 -21.40
CA GLN A 359 1.59 -11.59 -19.94
C GLN A 359 2.79 -10.73 -19.50
N LYS A 360 2.82 -9.46 -19.91
CA LYS A 360 3.85 -8.52 -19.47
C LYS A 360 3.86 -8.38 -17.95
N PRO A 361 5.02 -8.14 -17.32
CA PRO A 361 5.11 -7.93 -15.87
C PRO A 361 4.18 -6.82 -15.35
N GLU A 362 4.00 -5.74 -16.10
CA GLU A 362 3.10 -4.65 -15.77
C GLU A 362 1.64 -5.11 -15.71
N VAL A 363 1.21 -5.88 -16.71
CA VAL A 363 -0.15 -6.46 -16.78
C VAL A 363 -0.40 -7.40 -15.60
N LEU A 364 0.57 -8.27 -15.31
CA LEU A 364 0.47 -9.23 -14.21
C LEU A 364 0.45 -8.52 -12.86
N ASN A 365 1.32 -7.50 -12.64
CA ASN A 365 1.28 -6.68 -11.44
C ASN A 365 -0.10 -6.06 -11.23
N ASN A 366 -0.67 -5.47 -12.27
CA ASN A 366 -1.94 -4.79 -12.19
C ASN A 366 -3.12 -5.76 -12.00
N LEU A 367 -3.06 -6.97 -12.57
CA LEU A 367 -3.99 -8.06 -12.23
C LEU A 367 -3.88 -8.45 -10.75
N GLY A 368 -2.68 -8.51 -10.22
CA GLY A 368 -2.45 -8.74 -8.78
C GLY A 368 -3.18 -7.72 -7.92
N ILE A 369 -3.16 -6.43 -8.29
CA ILE A 369 -3.88 -5.36 -7.59
C ILE A 369 -5.39 -5.61 -7.64
N VAL A 370 -5.92 -5.95 -8.81
CA VAL A 370 -7.35 -6.23 -8.96
C VAL A 370 -7.77 -7.40 -8.08
N TYR A 371 -7.05 -8.53 -8.13
CA TYR A 371 -7.35 -9.70 -7.30
C TYR A 371 -7.23 -9.40 -5.80
N GLN A 372 -6.25 -8.60 -5.40
CA GLN A 372 -6.12 -8.17 -4.00
C GLN A 372 -7.32 -7.35 -3.53
N ASN A 373 -7.85 -6.46 -4.38
CA ASN A 373 -9.04 -5.68 -4.07
C ASN A 373 -10.34 -6.51 -4.09
N GLU A 374 -10.37 -7.61 -4.84
CA GLU A 374 -11.44 -8.60 -4.79
C GLU A 374 -11.34 -9.55 -3.57
N GLY A 375 -10.31 -9.41 -2.74
CA GLY A 375 -10.05 -10.29 -1.60
C GLY A 375 -9.40 -11.64 -1.98
N ASN A 376 -9.05 -11.83 -3.25
CA ASN A 376 -8.41 -13.06 -3.73
C ASN A 376 -6.87 -12.98 -3.59
N ASN A 377 -6.40 -13.04 -2.35
CA ASN A 377 -4.99 -12.91 -2.03
C ASN A 377 -4.11 -14.01 -2.66
N THR A 378 -4.66 -15.19 -2.89
CA THR A 378 -3.90 -16.30 -3.51
C THR A 378 -3.55 -15.97 -4.95
N GLN A 379 -4.51 -15.52 -5.75
CA GLN A 379 -4.25 -15.10 -7.13
C GLN A 379 -3.39 -13.84 -7.18
N ALA A 380 -3.61 -12.89 -6.26
CA ALA A 380 -2.78 -11.69 -6.16
C ALA A 380 -1.30 -12.05 -5.93
N LYS A 381 -0.99 -12.95 -4.99
CA LYS A 381 0.39 -13.44 -4.73
C LYS A 381 1.00 -14.10 -5.97
N ASP A 382 0.25 -14.93 -6.70
CA ASP A 382 0.72 -15.57 -7.94
C ASP A 382 1.07 -14.53 -9.01
N MET A 383 0.19 -13.55 -9.22
CA MET A 383 0.40 -12.49 -10.21
C MET A 383 1.62 -11.62 -9.87
N TYR A 384 1.74 -11.17 -8.61
CA TYR A 384 2.89 -10.39 -8.17
C TYR A 384 4.20 -11.18 -8.26
N THR A 385 4.16 -12.49 -7.95
CA THR A 385 5.33 -13.37 -8.05
C THR A 385 5.82 -13.46 -9.51
N LYS A 386 4.91 -13.67 -10.46
CA LYS A 386 5.22 -13.69 -11.90
C LYS A 386 5.74 -12.34 -12.41
N ALA A 387 5.27 -11.25 -11.82
CA ALA A 387 5.68 -9.89 -12.15
C ALA A 387 6.96 -9.43 -11.42
N SER A 388 7.56 -10.25 -10.56
CA SER A 388 8.61 -9.85 -9.59
C SER A 388 9.97 -9.45 -10.21
N ILE A 389 10.08 -9.37 -11.53
CA ILE A 389 11.16 -8.65 -12.19
C ILE A 389 11.08 -7.14 -11.92
N LYS A 390 9.88 -6.60 -11.66
CA LYS A 390 9.63 -5.20 -11.34
C LYS A 390 9.69 -4.99 -9.82
N ASN A 391 10.31 -3.89 -9.39
CA ASN A 391 10.45 -3.58 -7.97
C ASN A 391 9.12 -3.26 -7.30
N GLU A 392 8.20 -2.63 -8.01
CA GLU A 392 6.84 -2.32 -7.56
C GLU A 392 6.04 -3.60 -7.29
N ALA A 393 6.14 -4.60 -8.18
CA ALA A 393 5.50 -5.90 -7.98
C ALA A 393 6.08 -6.66 -6.78
N LYS A 394 7.42 -6.59 -6.58
CA LYS A 394 8.05 -7.10 -5.35
C LYS A 394 7.48 -6.39 -4.13
N TYR A 395 7.43 -5.05 -4.17
CA TYR A 395 6.88 -4.26 -3.07
C TYR A 395 5.43 -4.64 -2.75
N ASN A 396 4.57 -4.73 -3.77
CA ASN A 396 3.17 -5.13 -3.62
C ASN A 396 3.04 -6.53 -2.99
N LEU A 397 3.86 -7.50 -3.43
CA LEU A 397 3.94 -8.83 -2.82
C LEU A 397 4.38 -8.77 -1.35
N GLY A 398 5.42 -7.98 -1.06
CA GLY A 398 5.91 -7.76 0.29
C GLY A 398 4.84 -7.17 1.21
N MET A 399 4.09 -6.19 0.74
CA MET A 399 2.98 -5.60 1.49
C MET A 399 1.84 -6.60 1.74
N LEU A 400 1.53 -7.45 0.77
CA LEU A 400 0.51 -8.49 0.94
C LEU A 400 0.95 -9.53 1.99
N LEU A 401 2.23 -9.95 1.96
CA LEU A 401 2.80 -10.84 2.97
C LEU A 401 2.82 -10.20 4.38
N LEU A 402 3.04 -8.88 4.47
CA LEU A 402 2.93 -8.16 5.76
C LEU A 402 1.53 -8.21 6.33
N LYS A 403 0.50 -7.98 5.50
CA LYS A 403 -0.91 -8.08 5.91
C LYS A 403 -1.25 -9.47 6.43
N ASP A 404 -0.65 -10.50 5.84
CA ASP A 404 -0.79 -11.89 6.27
C ASP A 404 0.13 -12.26 7.46
N LYS A 405 0.87 -11.28 8.02
CA LYS A 405 1.83 -11.43 9.13
C LYS A 405 3.00 -12.38 8.81
N GLU A 406 3.30 -12.59 7.55
CA GLU A 406 4.43 -13.40 7.07
C GLU A 406 5.72 -12.55 7.00
N TYR A 407 6.09 -11.93 8.13
CA TYR A 407 7.11 -10.89 8.22
C TYR A 407 8.46 -11.27 7.61
N SER A 408 8.99 -12.43 7.98
CA SER A 408 10.29 -12.90 7.48
C SER A 408 10.28 -13.14 5.97
N LYS A 409 9.13 -13.57 5.41
CA LYS A 409 8.97 -13.74 3.96
C LYS A 409 8.80 -12.43 3.22
N ALA A 410 8.25 -11.38 3.88
CA ALA A 410 8.04 -10.06 3.29
C ALA A 410 9.36 -9.31 3.08
N ILE A 411 10.34 -9.46 4.00
CA ILE A 411 11.60 -8.71 4.02
C ILE A 411 12.35 -8.72 2.67
N PRO A 412 12.61 -9.86 2.01
CA PRO A 412 13.37 -9.86 0.75
C PRO A 412 12.67 -9.09 -0.36
N TYR A 413 11.34 -9.06 -0.38
CA TYR A 413 10.57 -8.33 -1.37
C TYR A 413 10.53 -6.83 -1.08
N LEU A 414 10.37 -6.42 0.19
CA LEU A 414 10.35 -5.02 0.59
C LEU A 414 11.71 -4.33 0.44
N LYS A 415 12.83 -5.08 0.45
CA LYS A 415 14.17 -4.56 0.16
C LYS A 415 14.29 -3.94 -1.23
N ALA A 416 13.39 -4.26 -2.17
CA ALA A 416 13.38 -3.66 -3.50
C ALA A 416 13.03 -2.16 -3.47
N MET A 417 12.22 -1.72 -2.49
CA MET A 417 11.81 -0.34 -2.27
C MET A 417 11.78 -0.03 -0.76
N PRO A 418 12.96 0.18 -0.13
CA PRO A 418 13.07 0.34 1.32
C PRO A 418 12.27 1.54 1.84
N ASN A 419 11.45 1.30 2.84
CA ASN A 419 10.67 2.30 3.56
C ASN A 419 10.36 1.82 4.98
N VAL A 420 9.53 2.53 5.71
CA VAL A 420 9.15 2.19 7.09
C VAL A 420 8.50 0.82 7.23
N ASN A 421 7.83 0.32 6.20
CA ASN A 421 7.21 -1.02 6.21
C ASN A 421 8.26 -2.14 6.17
N LEU A 422 9.41 -1.92 5.51
CA LEU A 422 10.55 -2.84 5.61
C LEU A 422 11.07 -2.91 7.06
N ALA A 423 11.26 -1.76 7.70
CA ALA A 423 11.71 -1.71 9.09
C ALA A 423 10.70 -2.38 10.04
N TYR A 424 9.40 -2.15 9.81
CA TYR A 424 8.34 -2.83 10.54
C TYR A 424 8.42 -4.36 10.37
N ALA A 425 8.59 -4.85 9.12
CA ALA A 425 8.76 -6.29 8.88
C ALA A 425 9.96 -6.88 9.63
N GLN A 426 11.09 -6.17 9.59
CA GLN A 426 12.32 -6.56 10.29
C GLN A 426 12.12 -6.58 11.82
N LEU A 427 11.47 -5.56 12.38
CA LEU A 427 11.16 -5.46 13.80
C LEU A 427 10.24 -6.61 14.26
N MET A 428 9.20 -6.91 13.48
CA MET A 428 8.26 -7.98 13.77
C MET A 428 8.87 -9.38 13.56
N ALA A 429 9.89 -9.51 12.72
CA ALA A 429 10.69 -10.71 12.55
C ALA A 429 11.85 -10.85 13.57
N ASN A 430 11.96 -9.93 14.56
CA ASN A 430 13.05 -9.83 15.52
C ASN A 430 14.43 -9.53 14.90
N ASP A 431 14.51 -9.07 13.65
CA ASP A 431 15.75 -8.56 13.05
C ASP A 431 15.94 -7.08 13.44
N ASN A 432 16.09 -6.87 14.76
CA ASN A 432 16.07 -5.53 15.37
C ASN A 432 17.23 -4.64 14.90
N ARG A 433 18.41 -5.23 14.63
CA ARG A 433 19.56 -4.48 14.10
C ARG A 433 19.29 -3.97 12.70
N ALA A 434 18.78 -4.82 11.80
CA ALA A 434 18.42 -4.41 10.45
C ALA A 434 17.29 -3.36 10.46
N ALA A 435 16.29 -3.50 11.35
CA ALA A 435 15.24 -2.51 11.52
C ALA A 435 15.79 -1.13 11.89
N LEU A 436 16.69 -1.08 12.88
CA LEU A 436 17.34 0.16 13.31
C LEU A 436 18.15 0.79 12.17
N GLU A 437 18.95 -0.01 11.46
CA GLU A 437 19.74 0.48 10.32
C GLU A 437 18.88 0.97 9.15
N THR A 438 17.74 0.32 8.92
CA THR A 438 16.78 0.76 7.90
C THR A 438 16.19 2.11 8.29
N LEU A 439 15.70 2.27 9.53
CA LEU A 439 15.11 3.52 10.02
C LEU A 439 16.09 4.68 10.05
N LYS A 440 17.36 4.44 10.44
CA LYS A 440 18.43 5.45 10.39
C LYS A 440 18.68 6.02 8.99
N LYS A 441 18.39 5.27 7.93
CA LYS A 441 18.61 5.67 6.53
C LYS A 441 17.42 6.39 5.90
N LEU A 442 16.27 6.33 6.55
CA LEU A 442 15.04 6.93 6.04
C LEU A 442 14.88 8.37 6.55
N ASN A 443 14.18 9.18 5.76
CA ASN A 443 13.72 10.48 6.21
C ASN A 443 12.38 10.30 6.94
N LEU A 444 12.44 10.08 8.26
CA LEU A 444 11.25 9.87 9.09
C LEU A 444 10.55 11.21 9.36
N THR A 445 9.22 11.19 9.30
CA THR A 445 8.38 12.39 9.49
C THR A 445 7.36 12.26 10.61
N GLU A 446 6.96 11.03 10.96
CA GLU A 446 5.90 10.74 11.90
C GLU A 446 6.45 10.30 13.28
N GLY A 447 5.78 10.70 14.36
CA GLY A 447 6.17 10.31 15.71
C GLY A 447 6.24 8.79 15.91
N TYR A 448 5.29 8.06 15.31
CA TYR A 448 5.26 6.60 15.40
C TYR A 448 6.44 5.92 14.71
N GLU A 449 6.98 6.49 13.64
CA GLU A 449 8.17 5.98 12.96
C GLU A 449 9.41 6.08 13.85
N TYR A 450 9.58 7.23 14.53
CA TYR A 450 10.64 7.41 15.54
C TYR A 450 10.41 6.52 16.76
N TYR A 451 9.15 6.25 17.13
CA TYR A 451 8.86 5.31 18.21
C TYR A 451 9.33 3.88 17.86
N MET A 452 9.06 3.41 16.65
CA MET A 452 9.61 2.14 16.18
C MET A 452 11.14 2.11 16.19
N MET A 453 11.77 3.24 15.83
CA MET A 453 13.22 3.38 15.89
C MET A 453 13.74 3.26 17.34
N ALA A 454 13.05 3.88 18.31
CA ALA A 454 13.36 3.77 19.74
C ALA A 454 13.23 2.32 20.22
N VAL A 455 12.17 1.62 19.83
CA VAL A 455 11.97 0.20 20.16
C VAL A 455 13.08 -0.68 19.56
N ALA A 456 13.43 -0.47 18.30
CA ALA A 456 14.51 -1.21 17.65
C ALA A 456 15.86 -0.98 18.37
N ALA A 457 16.15 0.27 18.75
CA ALA A 457 17.33 0.66 19.51
C ALA A 457 17.34 0.02 20.91
N ALA A 458 16.20 0.03 21.63
CA ALA A 458 16.05 -0.60 22.91
C ALA A 458 16.36 -2.09 22.86
N ARG A 459 15.81 -2.81 21.87
CA ARG A 459 16.02 -4.25 21.68
C ARG A 459 17.47 -4.61 21.36
N VAL A 460 18.23 -3.73 20.71
CA VAL A 460 19.68 -3.94 20.46
C VAL A 460 20.58 -3.30 21.54
N LYS A 461 19.98 -2.75 22.61
CA LYS A 461 20.66 -2.11 23.76
C LYS A 461 21.48 -0.86 23.37
N ASP A 462 21.10 -0.16 22.32
CA ASP A 462 21.64 1.15 21.95
C ASP A 462 20.85 2.24 22.70
N VAL A 463 21.23 2.48 23.98
CA VAL A 463 20.51 3.38 24.90
C VAL A 463 20.48 4.80 24.37
N GLN A 464 21.58 5.27 23.76
CA GLN A 464 21.66 6.62 23.22
C GLN A 464 20.73 6.82 22.02
N ALA A 465 20.75 5.86 21.07
CA ALA A 465 19.83 5.91 19.92
C ALA A 465 18.37 5.77 20.36
N MET A 466 18.09 4.95 21.38
CA MET A 466 16.76 4.81 21.96
C MET A 466 16.25 6.15 22.51
N ALA A 467 17.05 6.82 23.33
CA ALA A 467 16.68 8.07 23.98
C ALA A 467 16.41 9.18 22.93
N VAL A 468 17.32 9.36 21.98
CA VAL A 468 17.16 10.37 20.91
C VAL A 468 15.91 10.11 20.08
N ALA A 469 15.68 8.87 19.68
CA ALA A 469 14.51 8.50 18.89
C ALA A 469 13.20 8.66 19.69
N LEU A 470 13.18 8.25 20.97
CA LEU A 470 12.02 8.37 21.84
C LEU A 470 11.65 9.83 22.11
N GLN A 471 12.64 10.67 22.38
CA GLN A 471 12.44 12.11 22.54
C GLN A 471 11.84 12.74 21.29
N LYS A 472 12.35 12.36 20.11
CA LYS A 472 11.81 12.84 18.83
C LYS A 472 10.40 12.35 18.56
N ALA A 473 10.10 11.09 18.88
CA ALA A 473 8.78 10.52 18.79
C ALA A 473 7.74 11.31 19.60
N ILE A 474 8.04 11.58 20.86
CA ILE A 474 7.18 12.34 21.79
C ILE A 474 7.07 13.82 21.38
N GLN A 475 8.13 14.40 20.82
CA GLN A 475 8.08 15.77 20.29
C GLN A 475 7.08 15.90 19.14
N LEU A 476 7.01 14.90 18.25
CA LEU A 476 6.10 14.87 17.10
C LEU A 476 4.70 14.41 17.47
N ASP A 477 4.58 13.49 18.41
CA ASP A 477 3.32 12.97 18.92
C ASP A 477 3.37 12.83 20.45
N PRO A 478 2.89 13.85 21.20
CA PRO A 478 2.91 13.84 22.66
C PRO A 478 2.14 12.68 23.31
N GLN A 479 1.18 12.06 22.63
CA GLN A 479 0.44 10.90 23.15
C GLN A 479 1.34 9.67 23.33
N LEU A 480 2.44 9.60 22.60
CA LEU A 480 3.42 8.54 22.73
C LEU A 480 4.15 8.54 24.07
N LYS A 481 4.13 9.66 24.83
CA LYS A 481 4.75 9.76 26.17
C LYS A 481 4.10 8.76 27.15
N GLU A 482 2.77 8.74 27.22
CA GLU A 482 2.04 7.81 28.08
C GLU A 482 2.32 6.35 27.70
N ARG A 483 2.29 6.06 26.39
CA ARG A 483 2.63 4.73 25.88
C ARG A 483 4.07 4.36 26.26
N ALA A 484 5.03 5.22 25.99
CA ALA A 484 6.45 4.99 26.27
C ALA A 484 6.68 4.66 27.75
N SER A 485 6.02 5.41 28.66
CA SER A 485 6.18 5.23 30.09
C SER A 485 5.76 3.85 30.60
N THR A 486 4.94 3.12 29.87
CA THR A 486 4.39 1.81 30.26
C THR A 486 4.71 0.66 29.30
N ASP A 487 5.40 0.92 28.18
CA ASP A 487 5.72 -0.11 27.19
C ASP A 487 6.84 -1.03 27.71
N LYS A 488 6.60 -2.34 27.70
CA LYS A 488 7.58 -3.36 28.12
C LYS A 488 8.90 -3.30 27.37
N GLU A 489 8.94 -2.76 26.19
CA GLU A 489 10.18 -2.59 25.41
C GLU A 489 11.19 -1.70 26.15
N PHE A 490 10.72 -0.76 26.96
CA PHE A 490 11.56 0.16 27.72
C PHE A 490 11.73 -0.25 29.19
N TYR A 491 11.11 -1.35 29.64
CA TYR A 491 11.26 -1.83 31.01
C TYR A 491 12.72 -2.00 31.44
N PRO A 492 13.64 -2.54 30.61
CA PRO A 492 15.06 -2.66 31.01
C PRO A 492 15.73 -1.33 31.36
N TYR A 493 15.16 -0.21 30.91
CA TYR A 493 15.69 1.15 31.08
C TYR A 493 14.93 1.96 32.13
N ALA A 494 13.99 1.35 32.83
CA ALA A 494 13.09 2.03 33.77
C ALA A 494 13.78 2.75 34.95
N GLN A 495 15.05 2.46 35.18
CA GLN A 495 15.88 3.08 36.23
C GLN A 495 16.99 3.98 35.63
N GLU A 496 17.10 4.07 34.33
CA GLU A 496 18.12 4.89 33.67
C GLU A 496 17.65 6.35 33.61
N SER A 497 18.49 7.28 34.10
CA SER A 497 18.16 8.71 34.12
C SER A 497 17.80 9.23 32.73
N ILE A 498 18.53 8.82 31.69
CA ILE A 498 18.29 9.23 30.31
C ILE A 498 16.90 8.85 29.79
N TYR A 499 16.30 7.77 30.30
CA TYR A 499 14.94 7.38 29.96
C TYR A 499 13.92 8.12 30.82
N LEU A 500 14.19 8.26 32.14
CA LEU A 500 13.29 8.94 33.07
C LEU A 500 13.10 10.41 32.67
N ASP A 501 14.18 11.11 32.28
CA ASP A 501 14.12 12.51 31.80
C ASP A 501 13.21 12.71 30.59
N ILE A 502 12.87 11.63 29.85
CA ILE A 502 12.01 11.68 28.67
C ILE A 502 10.54 11.38 29.01
N VAL A 503 10.30 10.44 29.96
CA VAL A 503 8.94 9.92 30.21
C VAL A 503 8.30 10.47 31.49
N ASP A 504 9.03 11.12 32.37
CA ASP A 504 8.54 11.84 33.55
C ASP A 504 8.27 13.30 33.20
#